data_b8d9f447aaeb1ef3bfc4449ea5a2ee1e
#
_entry.id   b8d9f447aaeb1ef3bfc4449ea5a2ee1e
#
_cell.length_a   1.000
_cell.length_b   1.000
_cell.length_c   1.000
_cell.angle_alpha   90.00
_cell.angle_beta   90.00
_cell.angle_gamma   90.00
#
_symmetry.space_group_name_H-M   'P 1'
#
loop_
_entity.id
_entity.type
_entity.pdbx_description
1 polymer ?
#
loop_
_entity_poly.entity_id
_entity_poly.type
_entity_poly.pdbx_seq_one_letter_code
_entity_poly.pdbx_strand_id
1 'polypeptide(L)'
;MNNRLRKITIVGGGTAGWMTALILETELSRTSAPKDRPKICLIESPNIATVGVGEATVPRMPKTLRQAGISERTFFRETNASFKLGVKFCNWNTDAKGNRIDYVNPFAHGQLLEGLEPAEYFLRFGNGDRDYTQSISPHDDLGRLCKGARPLGQPEFEQRFGYAYHLDAVKFA
;
A
#
# COMPACT_ATOMS: atom_id res chain seq x y z
N MET A 1 -41.70 -8.72 3.00
CA MET A 1 -40.70 -9.80 3.14
C MET A 1 -39.38 -9.16 3.59
N ASN A 2 -38.84 -9.61 4.73
CA ASN A 2 -37.60 -9.04 5.25
C ASN A 2 -36.42 -9.65 4.45
N ASN A 3 -35.98 -8.99 3.41
CA ASN A 3 -34.95 -9.47 2.48
C ASN A 3 -33.54 -9.22 3.06
N ARG A 4 -33.32 -9.69 4.29
CA ARG A 4 -32.09 -9.46 5.04
C ARG A 4 -31.05 -10.49 4.62
N LEU A 5 -29.86 -10.01 4.24
CA LEU A 5 -28.69 -10.87 3.96
C LEU A 5 -28.30 -11.61 5.28
N ARG A 6 -28.26 -12.95 5.21
CA ARG A 6 -27.94 -13.80 6.38
C ARG A 6 -26.55 -14.39 6.32
N LYS A 7 -25.98 -14.55 5.12
CA LYS A 7 -24.69 -15.18 4.93
C LYS A 7 -23.98 -14.55 3.71
N ILE A 8 -22.68 -14.32 3.86
CA ILE A 8 -21.76 -13.95 2.79
C ILE A 8 -20.77 -15.10 2.68
N THR A 9 -20.64 -15.67 1.48
CA THR A 9 -19.64 -16.71 1.24
C THR A 9 -18.57 -16.18 0.30
N ILE A 10 -17.31 -16.28 0.73
CA ILE A 10 -16.12 -15.91 -0.02
C ILE A 10 -15.48 -17.22 -0.50
N VAL A 11 -15.22 -17.33 -1.79
CA VAL A 11 -14.56 -18.50 -2.37
C VAL A 11 -13.14 -18.11 -2.79
N GLY A 12 -12.15 -18.73 -2.19
CA GLY A 12 -10.72 -18.48 -2.39
C GLY A 12 -10.04 -17.99 -1.11
N GLY A 13 -9.06 -18.75 -0.61
CA GLY A 13 -8.30 -18.51 0.63
C GLY A 13 -6.97 -17.79 0.43
N GLY A 14 -6.73 -17.18 -0.73
CA GLY A 14 -5.56 -16.32 -0.93
C GLY A 14 -5.75 -14.94 -0.31
N THR A 15 -4.73 -14.09 -0.43
CA THR A 15 -4.69 -12.71 0.10
C THR A 15 -5.98 -11.92 -0.13
N ALA A 16 -6.55 -11.98 -1.35
CA ALA A 16 -7.78 -11.26 -1.67
C ALA A 16 -9.00 -11.75 -0.89
N GLY A 17 -9.13 -13.07 -0.69
CA GLY A 17 -10.22 -13.67 0.08
C GLY A 17 -10.16 -13.29 1.55
N TRP A 18 -9.01 -13.45 2.17
CA TRP A 18 -8.79 -13.08 3.58
C TRP A 18 -8.94 -11.58 3.82
N MET A 19 -8.39 -10.73 2.95
CA MET A 19 -8.58 -9.27 3.02
C MET A 19 -10.06 -8.89 2.89
N THR A 20 -10.80 -9.53 2.00
CA THR A 20 -12.23 -9.30 1.85
C THR A 20 -12.98 -9.69 3.12
N ALA A 21 -12.68 -10.85 3.71
CA ALA A 21 -13.28 -11.30 4.97
C ALA A 21 -13.00 -10.30 6.10
N LEU A 22 -11.75 -9.86 6.25
CA LEU A 22 -11.33 -8.91 7.26
C LEU A 22 -12.05 -7.56 7.14
N ILE A 23 -12.11 -6.99 5.94
CA ILE A 23 -12.79 -5.72 5.69
C ILE A 23 -14.28 -5.83 5.98
N LEU A 24 -14.92 -6.90 5.50
CA LEU A 24 -16.34 -7.12 5.74
C LEU A 24 -16.66 -7.29 7.22
N GLU A 25 -15.87 -8.12 7.95
CA GLU A 25 -16.06 -8.32 9.39
C GLU A 25 -15.92 -7.00 10.15
N THR A 26 -14.91 -6.23 9.84
CA THR A 26 -14.65 -4.93 10.47
C THR A 26 -15.80 -3.94 10.22
N GLU A 27 -16.23 -3.78 8.97
CA GLU A 27 -17.30 -2.84 8.62
C GLU A 27 -18.65 -3.28 9.16
N LEU A 28 -18.99 -4.57 9.10
CA LEU A 28 -20.23 -5.10 9.66
C LEU A 28 -20.25 -5.00 11.19
N SER A 29 -19.10 -5.20 11.83
CA SER A 29 -18.98 -5.04 13.27
C SER A 29 -19.20 -3.62 13.74
N ARG A 30 -18.83 -2.64 12.93
CA ARG A 30 -18.99 -1.22 13.22
C ARG A 30 -20.40 -0.69 12.90
N THR A 31 -21.05 -1.24 11.87
CA THR A 31 -22.30 -0.69 11.31
C THR A 31 -23.55 -1.47 11.70
N SER A 32 -23.44 -2.68 12.26
CA SER A 32 -24.58 -3.54 12.53
C SER A 32 -24.51 -4.17 13.92
N ALA A 33 -25.67 -4.27 14.58
CA ALA A 33 -25.77 -5.01 15.85
C ALA A 33 -25.45 -6.52 15.62
N PRO A 34 -24.87 -7.22 16.60
CA PRO A 34 -24.44 -8.62 16.44
C PRO A 34 -25.50 -9.56 15.88
N LYS A 35 -26.77 -9.42 16.34
CA LYS A 35 -27.92 -10.23 15.88
C LYS A 35 -28.29 -9.99 14.42
N ASP A 36 -27.79 -8.90 13.85
CA ASP A 36 -28.17 -8.38 12.54
C ASP A 36 -27.08 -8.58 11.50
N ARG A 37 -25.90 -9.08 11.91
CA ARG A 37 -24.77 -9.30 11.01
C ARG A 37 -24.96 -10.58 10.21
N PRO A 38 -24.69 -10.54 8.89
CA PRO A 38 -24.59 -11.76 8.11
C PRO A 38 -23.37 -12.57 8.57
N LYS A 39 -23.48 -13.87 8.55
CA LYS A 39 -22.33 -14.75 8.81
C LYS A 39 -21.38 -14.72 7.63
N ILE A 40 -20.11 -14.41 7.86
CA ILE A 40 -19.06 -14.53 6.85
C ILE A 40 -18.51 -15.95 6.88
N CYS A 41 -18.38 -16.55 5.69
CA CYS A 41 -17.82 -17.87 5.49
C CYS A 41 -16.80 -17.81 4.36
N LEU A 42 -15.54 -18.17 4.64
CA LEU A 42 -14.51 -18.32 3.63
C LEU A 42 -14.33 -19.81 3.32
N ILE A 43 -14.26 -20.15 2.04
CA ILE A 43 -14.03 -21.49 1.53
C ILE A 43 -12.73 -21.47 0.77
N GLU A 44 -11.81 -22.33 1.18
CA GLU A 44 -10.53 -22.54 0.51
C GLU A 44 -10.26 -24.02 0.25
N SER A 45 -9.39 -24.30 -0.70
CA SER A 45 -8.95 -25.66 -1.00
C SER A 45 -7.78 -26.04 -0.10
N PRO A 46 -7.82 -27.18 0.61
CA PRO A 46 -6.67 -27.65 1.37
C PRO A 46 -5.51 -28.11 0.47
N ASN A 47 -5.75 -28.29 -0.82
CA ASN A 47 -4.77 -28.83 -1.77
C ASN A 47 -4.12 -27.75 -2.64
N ILE A 48 -4.56 -26.49 -2.54
CA ILE A 48 -3.99 -25.36 -3.28
C ILE A 48 -3.31 -24.44 -2.28
N ALA A 49 -2.00 -24.52 -2.22
CA ALA A 49 -1.22 -23.64 -1.37
C ALA A 49 -1.24 -22.20 -1.91
N THR A 50 -1.16 -21.23 -1.01
CA THR A 50 -0.87 -19.84 -1.38
C THR A 50 0.47 -19.78 -2.10
N VAL A 51 0.53 -19.08 -3.22
CA VAL A 51 1.77 -18.92 -3.98
C VAL A 51 2.79 -18.17 -3.12
N GLY A 52 3.89 -18.85 -2.78
CA GLY A 52 4.95 -18.32 -1.93
C GLY A 52 5.84 -17.30 -2.65
N VAL A 53 5.33 -16.11 -2.87
CA VAL A 53 6.05 -14.98 -3.46
C VAL A 53 6.05 -13.80 -2.51
N GLY A 54 6.98 -12.87 -2.71
CA GLY A 54 6.88 -11.54 -2.10
C GLY A 54 5.73 -10.76 -2.72
N GLU A 55 4.91 -10.15 -1.92
CA GLU A 55 3.89 -9.20 -2.36
C GLU A 55 4.29 -7.77 -2.10
N ALA A 56 3.79 -6.88 -2.94
CA ALA A 56 3.99 -5.45 -2.83
C ALA A 56 2.65 -4.72 -2.90
N THR A 57 2.33 -3.99 -1.85
CA THR A 57 1.05 -3.29 -1.74
C THR A 57 1.09 -1.87 -2.29
N VAL A 58 -0.01 -1.15 -2.16
CA VAL A 58 -0.18 0.25 -2.55
C VAL A 58 -0.44 1.13 -1.32
N PRO A 59 -0.30 2.47 -1.40
CA PRO A 59 -0.40 3.38 -0.24
C PRO A 59 -1.74 3.36 0.51
N ARG A 60 -2.74 2.70 -0.03
CA ARG A 60 -4.02 2.48 0.67
C ARG A 60 -3.91 1.44 1.80
N MET A 61 -2.93 0.53 1.74
CA MET A 61 -2.80 -0.58 2.67
C MET A 61 -2.65 -0.16 4.14
N PRO A 62 -1.83 0.83 4.51
CA PRO A 62 -1.77 1.33 5.89
C PRO A 62 -3.13 1.75 6.44
N LYS A 63 -3.93 2.44 5.63
CA LYS A 63 -5.30 2.83 6.02
C LYS A 63 -6.19 1.61 6.23
N THR A 64 -6.09 0.61 5.38
CA THR A 64 -6.87 -0.63 5.49
C THR A 64 -6.55 -1.39 6.77
N LEU A 65 -5.27 -1.57 7.10
CA LEU A 65 -4.82 -2.21 8.34
C LEU A 65 -5.33 -1.45 9.57
N ARG A 66 -5.21 -0.13 9.56
CA ARG A 66 -5.73 0.73 10.64
C ARG A 66 -7.23 0.57 10.83
N GLN A 67 -8.00 0.54 9.74
CA GLN A 67 -9.46 0.32 9.79
C GLN A 67 -9.80 -1.06 10.33
N ALA A 68 -9.02 -2.06 9.99
CA ALA A 68 -9.16 -3.43 10.47
C ALA A 68 -8.69 -3.64 11.93
N GLY A 69 -8.14 -2.61 12.59
CA GLY A 69 -7.64 -2.71 13.94
C GLY A 69 -6.35 -3.52 14.08
N ILE A 70 -5.65 -3.77 12.98
CA ILE A 70 -4.35 -4.47 12.98
C ILE A 70 -3.26 -3.43 13.20
N SER A 71 -2.44 -3.59 14.27
CA SER A 71 -1.31 -2.71 14.50
C SER A 71 -0.24 -2.91 13.44
N GLU A 72 0.43 -1.82 13.05
CA GLU A 72 1.49 -1.89 12.05
C GLU A 72 2.68 -2.71 12.54
N ARG A 73 2.98 -2.65 13.84
CA ARG A 73 4.01 -3.48 14.49
C ARG A 73 3.71 -4.97 14.35
N THR A 74 2.47 -5.37 14.65
CA THR A 74 2.03 -6.77 14.50
C THR A 74 2.14 -7.19 13.04
N PHE A 75 1.65 -6.37 12.12
CA PHE A 75 1.73 -6.64 10.70
C PHE A 75 3.17 -6.84 10.23
N PHE A 76 4.10 -5.96 10.59
CA PHE A 76 5.52 -6.11 10.22
C PHE A 76 6.12 -7.41 10.73
N ARG A 77 5.84 -7.75 11.98
CA ARG A 77 6.38 -8.96 12.62
C ARG A 77 5.84 -10.24 12.00
N GLU A 78 4.53 -10.31 11.80
CA GLU A 78 3.87 -11.54 11.36
C GLU A 78 4.06 -11.80 9.86
N THR A 79 4.20 -10.75 9.05
CA THR A 79 4.31 -10.87 7.59
C THR A 79 5.72 -10.60 7.05
N ASN A 80 6.72 -10.43 7.93
CA ASN A 80 8.07 -9.98 7.54
C ASN A 80 8.05 -8.73 6.65
N ALA A 81 7.12 -7.82 6.92
CA ALA A 81 6.94 -6.66 6.08
C ALA A 81 8.10 -5.66 6.17
N SER A 82 8.29 -4.91 5.09
CA SER A 82 9.16 -3.74 5.02
C SER A 82 8.46 -2.59 4.31
N PHE A 83 8.98 -1.36 4.47
CA PHE A 83 8.42 -0.21 3.78
C PHE A 83 8.69 -0.28 2.27
N LYS A 84 7.66 -0.02 1.49
CA LYS A 84 7.73 0.24 0.06
C LYS A 84 7.53 1.74 -0.16
N LEU A 85 8.49 2.38 -0.79
CA LEU A 85 8.55 3.84 -0.94
C LEU A 85 8.05 4.33 -2.29
N GLY A 86 7.99 3.44 -3.27
CA GLY A 86 7.60 3.76 -4.64
C GLY A 86 7.81 2.58 -5.57
N VAL A 87 7.85 2.86 -6.86
CA VAL A 87 8.15 1.91 -7.92
C VAL A 87 9.25 2.48 -8.80
N LYS A 88 10.35 1.76 -8.95
CA LYS A 88 11.37 2.09 -9.94
C LYS A 88 11.07 1.36 -11.24
N PHE A 89 10.97 2.11 -12.32
CA PHE A 89 10.80 1.59 -13.67
C PHE A 89 12.16 1.62 -14.36
N CYS A 90 12.72 0.44 -14.64
CA CYS A 90 14.02 0.32 -15.27
C CYS A 90 13.87 0.09 -16.77
N ASN A 91 14.55 0.87 -17.59
CA ASN A 91 14.51 0.79 -19.06
C ASN A 91 13.08 0.88 -19.64
N TRP A 92 12.17 1.53 -18.92
CA TRP A 92 10.75 1.58 -19.28
C TRP A 92 10.45 2.64 -20.35
N ASN A 93 11.22 3.70 -20.38
CA ASN A 93 11.02 4.84 -21.28
C ASN A 93 12.31 5.15 -22.06
N THR A 94 12.23 6.08 -23.01
CA THR A 94 13.37 6.58 -23.77
C THR A 94 13.44 8.11 -23.71
N ASP A 95 14.65 8.65 -23.74
CA ASP A 95 14.88 10.07 -23.92
C ASP A 95 14.67 10.51 -25.39
N ALA A 96 14.79 11.79 -25.66
CA ALA A 96 14.66 12.35 -27.03
C ALA A 96 15.71 11.83 -28.02
N LYS A 97 16.79 11.20 -27.55
CA LYS A 97 17.84 10.60 -28.37
C LYS A 97 17.65 9.08 -28.55
N GLY A 98 16.59 8.51 -27.96
CA GLY A 98 16.28 7.09 -28.02
C GLY A 98 17.05 6.23 -27.00
N ASN A 99 17.79 6.82 -26.06
CA ASN A 99 18.42 6.07 -24.98
C ASN A 99 17.37 5.64 -23.95
N ARG A 100 17.49 4.41 -23.45
CA ARG A 100 16.63 3.91 -22.37
C ARG A 100 16.91 4.64 -21.07
N ILE A 101 15.87 5.01 -20.38
CA ILE A 101 15.94 5.71 -19.10
C ILE A 101 15.16 4.99 -18.00
N ASP A 102 15.67 5.14 -16.79
CA ASP A 102 14.99 4.73 -15.56
C ASP A 102 14.29 5.92 -14.93
N TYR A 103 13.20 5.66 -14.22
CA TYR A 103 12.59 6.67 -13.37
C TYR A 103 11.96 6.03 -12.14
N VAL A 104 11.79 6.82 -11.09
CA VAL A 104 11.13 6.42 -9.86
C VAL A 104 9.78 7.13 -9.77
N ASN A 105 8.72 6.37 -9.50
CA ASN A 105 7.42 6.88 -9.11
C ASN A 105 7.29 6.74 -7.59
N PRO A 106 7.57 7.80 -6.81
CA PRO A 106 7.49 7.75 -5.35
C PRO A 106 6.04 7.73 -4.89
N PHE A 107 5.79 7.19 -3.71
CA PHE A 107 4.49 7.30 -3.06
C PHE A 107 4.31 8.65 -2.34
N ALA A 108 5.01 9.66 -2.80
CA ALA A 108 4.85 11.02 -2.35
C ALA A 108 3.85 11.76 -3.25
N HIS A 109 3.03 12.56 -2.61
CA HIS A 109 2.25 13.56 -3.33
C HIS A 109 2.95 14.91 -3.12
N GLY A 110 3.34 15.56 -4.20
CA GLY A 110 3.80 16.92 -4.13
C GLY A 110 2.70 17.82 -3.57
N GLN A 111 3.07 18.79 -2.76
CA GLN A 111 2.12 19.80 -2.30
C GLN A 111 1.98 20.87 -3.39
N LEU A 112 0.75 21.35 -3.60
CA LEU A 112 0.54 22.54 -4.42
C LEU A 112 1.28 23.71 -3.81
N LEU A 113 2.05 24.41 -4.61
CA LEU A 113 2.75 25.64 -4.25
C LEU A 113 2.04 26.80 -4.95
N GLU A 114 1.44 27.69 -4.18
CA GLU A 114 0.67 28.83 -4.72
C GLU A 114 -0.39 28.43 -5.77
N GLY A 115 -0.99 27.24 -5.59
CA GLY A 115 -2.00 26.70 -6.50
C GLY A 115 -1.46 26.01 -7.75
N LEU A 116 -0.14 25.90 -7.90
CA LEU A 116 0.50 25.20 -9.03
C LEU A 116 1.01 23.81 -8.61
N GLU A 117 0.98 22.88 -9.53
CA GLU A 117 1.54 21.54 -9.33
C GLU A 117 3.09 21.61 -9.27
N PRO A 118 3.73 20.77 -8.46
CA PRO A 118 5.19 20.71 -8.39
C PRO A 118 5.88 20.53 -9.74
N ALA A 119 5.23 19.80 -10.67
CA ALA A 119 5.76 19.61 -12.02
C ALA A 119 5.90 20.93 -12.79
N GLU A 120 4.96 21.85 -12.63
CA GLU A 120 5.01 23.16 -13.29
C GLU A 120 6.17 24.00 -12.75
N TYR A 121 6.40 23.96 -11.44
CA TYR A 121 7.58 24.59 -10.83
C TYR A 121 8.87 23.98 -11.33
N PHE A 122 8.94 22.64 -11.37
CA PHE A 122 10.14 21.95 -11.84
C PHE A 122 10.46 22.29 -13.31
N LEU A 123 9.47 22.29 -14.18
CA LEU A 123 9.65 22.65 -15.59
C LEU A 123 10.08 24.11 -15.80
N ARG A 124 9.64 25.01 -14.91
CA ARG A 124 9.92 26.45 -15.02
C ARG A 124 11.23 26.86 -14.38
N PHE A 125 11.58 26.26 -13.25
CA PHE A 125 12.67 26.71 -12.38
C PHE A 125 13.71 25.62 -12.08
N GLY A 126 13.50 24.38 -12.54
CA GLY A 126 14.48 23.31 -12.39
C GLY A 126 15.76 23.64 -13.16
N ASN A 127 16.89 23.54 -12.47
CA ASN A 127 18.20 23.85 -13.04
C ASN A 127 18.94 22.63 -13.59
N GLY A 128 18.33 21.44 -13.56
CA GLY A 128 18.91 20.19 -14.03
C GLY A 128 19.85 19.47 -13.06
N ASP A 129 20.10 20.01 -11.86
CA ASP A 129 20.98 19.39 -10.87
C ASP A 129 20.35 18.17 -10.20
N ARG A 130 19.03 18.09 -10.22
CA ARG A 130 18.23 16.98 -9.69
C ARG A 130 17.15 16.59 -10.67
N ASP A 131 16.78 15.31 -10.69
CA ASP A 131 15.58 14.90 -11.40
C ASP A 131 14.30 15.37 -10.68
N TYR A 132 13.16 15.29 -11.38
CA TYR A 132 11.88 15.71 -10.84
C TYR A 132 11.53 15.00 -9.52
N THR A 133 11.72 13.69 -9.47
CA THR A 133 11.39 12.88 -8.27
C THR A 133 12.22 13.31 -7.06
N GLN A 134 13.51 13.52 -7.25
CA GLN A 134 14.42 13.98 -6.20
C GLN A 134 14.10 15.41 -5.73
N SER A 135 13.51 16.21 -6.61
CA SER A 135 13.12 17.59 -6.28
C SER A 135 11.86 17.67 -5.42
N ILE A 136 10.94 16.72 -5.56
CA ILE A 136 9.63 16.75 -4.87
C ILE A 136 9.57 15.81 -3.66
N SER A 137 10.51 14.87 -3.49
CA SER A 137 10.37 13.79 -2.54
C SER A 137 11.70 13.20 -2.10
N PRO A 138 11.87 12.87 -0.81
CA PRO A 138 13.05 12.16 -0.31
C PRO A 138 13.02 10.64 -0.56
N HIS A 139 12.01 10.09 -1.23
CA HIS A 139 11.78 8.65 -1.32
C HIS A 139 12.91 7.90 -2.05
N ASP A 140 13.48 8.49 -3.10
CA ASP A 140 14.62 7.90 -3.80
C ASP A 140 15.85 7.83 -2.88
N ASP A 141 16.13 8.91 -2.16
CA ASP A 141 17.24 8.96 -1.19
C ASP A 141 17.02 7.98 -0.03
N LEU A 142 15.81 7.91 0.52
CA LEU A 142 15.47 6.94 1.56
C LEU A 142 15.67 5.51 1.08
N GLY A 143 15.26 5.19 -0.14
CA GLY A 143 15.44 3.87 -0.74
C GLY A 143 16.92 3.51 -0.91
N ARG A 144 17.73 4.44 -1.45
CA ARG A 144 19.18 4.23 -1.62
C ARG A 144 19.91 4.06 -0.30
N LEU A 145 19.46 4.75 0.75
CA LEU A 145 20.03 4.68 2.09
C LEU A 145 19.43 3.55 2.96
N CYS A 146 18.57 2.70 2.40
CA CYS A 146 17.87 1.64 3.14
C CYS A 146 17.12 2.17 4.37
N LYS A 147 16.47 3.32 4.26
CA LYS A 147 15.68 3.95 5.34
C LYS A 147 14.18 3.78 5.10
N GLY A 148 13.44 3.67 6.20
CA GLY A 148 11.98 3.65 6.16
C GLY A 148 11.38 5.06 6.01
N ALA A 149 10.12 5.11 5.57
CA ALA A 149 9.39 6.37 5.41
C ALA A 149 8.95 7.01 6.73
N ARG A 150 8.94 6.24 7.82
CA ARG A 150 8.50 6.74 9.13
C ARG A 150 9.69 7.01 10.04
N PRO A 151 9.84 8.25 10.54
CA PRO A 151 10.86 8.57 11.53
C PRO A 151 10.68 7.77 12.83
N LEU A 152 11.77 7.52 13.54
CA LEU A 152 11.72 6.87 14.86
C LEU A 152 10.86 7.71 15.82
N GLY A 153 10.10 7.01 16.67
CA GLY A 153 9.26 7.66 17.68
C GLY A 153 7.91 8.20 17.15
N GLN A 154 7.66 8.14 15.85
CA GLN A 154 6.35 8.51 15.30
C GLN A 154 5.31 7.42 15.52
N PRO A 155 4.04 7.79 15.66
CA PRO A 155 2.93 6.84 15.78
C PRO A 155 2.85 5.88 14.59
N GLU A 156 2.27 4.70 14.83
CA GLU A 156 1.94 3.77 13.74
C GLU A 156 1.02 4.43 12.72
N PHE A 157 1.20 4.08 11.44
CA PHE A 157 0.44 4.61 10.31
C PHE A 157 0.60 6.13 10.09
N GLU A 158 1.64 6.75 10.68
CA GLU A 158 1.97 8.13 10.35
C GLU A 158 2.56 8.18 8.93
N GLN A 159 1.85 8.84 8.03
CA GLN A 159 2.18 8.92 6.61
C GLN A 159 2.66 10.32 6.20
N ARG A 160 3.52 10.93 7.01
CA ARG A 160 4.18 12.19 6.61
C ARG A 160 4.85 12.04 5.24
N PHE A 161 5.46 10.88 5.01
CA PHE A 161 5.91 10.44 3.70
C PHE A 161 5.07 9.21 3.33
N GLY A 162 4.35 9.26 2.21
CA GLY A 162 3.54 8.16 1.76
C GLY A 162 4.35 6.87 1.61
N TYR A 163 3.76 5.74 1.97
CA TYR A 163 4.39 4.43 1.84
C TYR A 163 3.36 3.32 1.71
N ALA A 164 3.84 2.19 1.27
CA ALA A 164 3.15 0.92 1.30
C ALA A 164 4.09 -0.13 1.90
N TYR A 165 3.83 -1.41 1.65
CA TYR A 165 4.65 -2.50 2.18
C TYR A 165 5.07 -3.48 1.09
N HIS A 166 6.24 -4.07 1.26
CA HIS A 166 6.59 -5.39 0.75
C HIS A 166 6.37 -6.39 1.88
N LEU A 167 5.90 -7.58 1.57
CA LEU A 167 5.57 -8.59 2.57
C LEU A 167 5.69 -10.00 2.01
N ASP A 168 5.69 -10.97 2.90
CA ASP A 168 5.60 -12.39 2.58
C ASP A 168 4.13 -12.76 2.36
N ALA A 169 3.79 -13.17 1.14
CA ALA A 169 2.41 -13.48 0.75
C ALA A 169 1.83 -14.66 1.54
N VAL A 170 2.64 -15.68 1.85
CA VAL A 170 2.20 -16.87 2.61
C VAL A 170 1.84 -16.51 4.04
N LYS A 171 2.62 -15.61 4.64
CA LYS A 171 2.37 -15.16 6.01
C LYS A 171 1.22 -14.17 6.12
N PHE A 172 0.85 -13.57 5.01
CA PHE A 172 -0.22 -12.57 4.98
C PHE A 172 -1.59 -13.20 4.72
N ALA A 173 -1.67 -14.30 3.95
CA ALA A 173 -2.88 -15.09 3.75
C ALA A 173 -3.09 -16.08 4.90
#